data_fa8e4fe8afeb6a3f3036d8f350cec370
#
_entry.id   fa8e4fe8afeb6a3f3036d8f350cec370
#
_cell.length_a   1.000
_cell.length_b   1.000
_cell.length_c   1.000
_cell.angle_alpha   90.00
_cell.angle_beta   90.00
_cell.angle_gamma   90.00
#
_symmetry.space_group_name_H-M   'P 1'
#
loop_
_entity.id
_entity.type
_entity.pdbx_description
1 polymer ?
#
loop_
_entity_poly.entity_id
_entity_poly.type
_entity_poly.pdbx_seq_one_letter_code
_entity_poly.pdbx_strand_id
1 'polypeptide(L)'
;MTQTINTNEVAYKKPQWLRKKLTPHTQVEMENLLKDVGGLHTICQEAKCPNISECFSNKNATFLILGNICTRRCTYCNVTTGMPKKVDESEIKKVTTSVLTLGLKFVVITSPARDDLIDGGAEQFYKVTKDIIEKSPDTKVEILIPDFKGNDESLKRVIESGATII
;
A
#
# COMPACT_ATOMS: atom_id res chain seq x y z
N MET A 1 29.66 46.91 -9.36
CA MET A 1 30.45 45.76 -8.95
C MET A 1 29.56 44.57 -8.69
N THR A 2 29.38 43.73 -9.66
CA THR A 2 28.46 42.55 -9.61
C THR A 2 29.26 41.39 -9.04
N GLN A 3 28.92 40.98 -7.81
CA GLN A 3 29.48 39.77 -7.20
C GLN A 3 28.89 38.55 -7.89
N THR A 4 29.71 37.84 -8.65
CA THR A 4 29.41 36.53 -9.19
C THR A 4 29.43 35.54 -8.03
N ILE A 5 28.25 35.00 -7.65
CA ILE A 5 28.15 33.90 -6.70
C ILE A 5 28.64 32.64 -7.39
N ASN A 6 29.81 32.18 -6.97
CA ASN A 6 30.43 30.93 -7.44
C ASN A 6 29.71 29.78 -6.75
N THR A 7 28.67 29.22 -7.36
CA THR A 7 27.98 28.01 -6.91
C THR A 7 28.81 26.79 -7.32
N ASN A 8 29.89 26.54 -6.59
CA ASN A 8 30.48 25.21 -6.57
C ASN A 8 29.45 24.33 -5.87
N GLU A 9 28.59 23.67 -6.62
CA GLU A 9 27.73 22.60 -6.14
C GLU A 9 28.61 21.52 -5.54
N VAL A 10 28.77 21.54 -4.23
CA VAL A 10 29.28 20.41 -3.47
C VAL A 10 28.27 19.30 -3.63
N ALA A 11 28.45 18.41 -4.58
CA ALA A 11 27.65 17.23 -4.75
C ALA A 11 27.73 16.40 -3.46
N TYR A 12 26.78 16.59 -2.55
CA TYR A 12 26.69 15.83 -1.32
C TYR A 12 26.46 14.35 -1.66
N LYS A 13 27.54 13.57 -1.66
CA LYS A 13 27.45 12.12 -1.81
C LYS A 13 26.75 11.55 -0.57
N LYS A 14 25.65 10.81 -0.79
CA LYS A 14 24.97 10.12 0.31
C LYS A 14 25.98 9.33 1.14
N PRO A 15 25.93 9.40 2.48
CA PRO A 15 26.75 8.60 3.37
C PRO A 15 26.64 7.11 3.04
N GLN A 16 27.67 6.33 3.35
CA GLN A 16 27.73 4.93 2.97
C GLN A 16 26.58 4.11 3.59
N TRP A 17 26.15 4.44 4.81
CA TRP A 17 25.05 3.81 5.50
C TRP A 17 23.66 4.12 4.91
N LEU A 18 23.51 5.21 4.12
CA LEU A 18 22.32 5.55 3.36
C LEU A 18 22.28 4.91 1.95
N ARG A 19 23.37 4.25 1.54
CA ARG A 19 23.44 3.60 0.24
C ARG A 19 22.83 2.21 0.37
N LYS A 20 21.66 2.02 -0.23
CA LYS A 20 21.01 0.71 -0.29
C LYS A 20 21.41 -0.01 -1.57
N LYS A 21 21.64 -1.33 -1.48
CA LYS A 21 21.80 -2.18 -2.65
C LYS A 21 20.42 -2.32 -3.30
N LEU A 22 20.32 -1.92 -4.55
CA LEU A 22 19.13 -2.20 -5.35
C LEU A 22 19.19 -3.66 -5.79
N THR A 23 18.08 -4.37 -5.63
CA THR A 23 17.87 -5.73 -6.17
C THR A 23 16.80 -5.64 -7.27
N PRO A 24 17.18 -5.21 -8.48
CA PRO A 24 16.21 -4.94 -9.56
C PRO A 24 15.40 -6.16 -9.93
N HIS A 25 15.98 -7.35 -9.84
CA HIS A 25 15.35 -8.62 -10.19
C HIS A 25 14.10 -8.88 -9.33
N THR A 26 14.21 -8.78 -8.02
CA THR A 26 13.10 -9.01 -7.09
C THR A 26 11.97 -7.99 -7.28
N GLN A 27 12.31 -6.74 -7.60
CA GLN A 27 11.29 -5.73 -7.88
C GLN A 27 10.52 -6.05 -9.16
N VAL A 28 11.22 -6.43 -10.25
CA VAL A 28 10.61 -6.80 -11.53
C VAL A 28 9.73 -8.05 -11.39
N GLU A 29 10.20 -9.06 -10.65
CA GLU A 29 9.40 -10.27 -10.38
C GLU A 29 8.11 -9.93 -9.64
N MET A 30 8.18 -9.11 -8.60
CA MET A 30 7.02 -8.65 -7.85
C MET A 30 6.05 -7.86 -8.72
N GLU A 31 6.55 -6.91 -9.51
CA GLU A 31 5.72 -6.10 -10.40
C GLU A 31 5.02 -6.95 -11.48
N ASN A 32 5.70 -7.94 -12.04
CA ASN A 32 5.11 -8.86 -13.01
C ASN A 32 4.02 -9.70 -12.35
N LEU A 33 4.27 -10.24 -11.17
CA LEU A 33 3.30 -11.04 -10.43
C LEU A 33 2.05 -10.22 -10.08
N LEU A 34 2.20 -8.97 -9.64
CA LEU A 34 1.07 -8.09 -9.35
C LEU A 34 0.24 -7.79 -10.62
N LYS A 35 0.88 -7.71 -11.80
CA LYS A 35 0.19 -7.56 -13.09
C LYS A 35 -0.57 -8.84 -13.46
N ASP A 36 0.06 -10.00 -13.29
CA ASP A 36 -0.51 -11.31 -13.66
C ASP A 36 -1.74 -11.66 -12.80
N VAL A 37 -1.75 -11.25 -11.53
CA VAL A 37 -2.91 -11.45 -10.63
C VAL A 37 -4.06 -10.47 -10.89
N GLY A 38 -3.96 -9.64 -11.94
CA GLY A 38 -5.06 -8.77 -12.41
C GLY A 38 -4.94 -7.31 -11.99
N GLY A 39 -3.73 -6.79 -11.91
CA GLY A 39 -3.48 -5.36 -11.77
C GLY A 39 -3.79 -4.82 -10.38
N LEU A 40 -3.29 -5.48 -9.34
CA LEU A 40 -3.34 -4.95 -7.98
C LEU A 40 -2.44 -3.73 -7.83
N HIS A 41 -2.91 -2.77 -7.04
CA HIS A 41 -2.16 -1.59 -6.67
C HIS A 41 -1.41 -1.81 -5.35
N THR A 42 -0.18 -1.29 -5.27
CA THR A 42 0.56 -1.17 -4.01
C THR A 42 0.84 0.29 -3.74
N ILE A 43 0.73 0.70 -2.49
CA ILE A 43 1.11 2.06 -2.12
C ILE A 43 2.60 2.32 -2.38
N CYS A 44 3.41 1.27 -2.37
CA CYS A 44 4.84 1.36 -2.68
C CYS A 44 5.09 1.87 -4.10
N GLN A 45 4.26 1.46 -5.07
CA GLN A 45 4.33 1.93 -6.46
C GLN A 45 3.70 3.32 -6.61
N GLU A 46 2.48 3.52 -6.08
CA GLU A 46 1.74 4.79 -6.17
C GLU A 46 2.51 5.94 -5.50
N ALA A 47 3.12 5.69 -4.35
CA ALA A 47 3.94 6.67 -3.63
C ALA A 47 5.38 6.79 -4.16
N LYS A 48 5.77 6.02 -5.18
CA LYS A 48 7.16 5.96 -5.70
C LYS A 48 8.18 5.77 -4.57
N CYS A 49 7.91 4.81 -3.70
CA CYS A 49 8.68 4.57 -2.48
C CYS A 49 10.14 4.18 -2.80
N PRO A 50 11.16 4.86 -2.25
CA PRO A 50 12.56 4.54 -2.52
C PRO A 50 13.01 3.22 -1.89
N ASN A 51 12.23 2.65 -0.97
CA ASN A 51 12.55 1.41 -0.26
C ASN A 51 11.91 0.17 -0.90
N ILE A 52 11.20 0.31 -2.02
CA ILE A 52 10.41 -0.76 -2.63
C ILE A 52 11.21 -2.06 -2.85
N SER A 53 12.44 -1.95 -3.38
CA SER A 53 13.29 -3.11 -3.64
C SER A 53 13.67 -3.87 -2.36
N GLU A 54 13.94 -3.16 -1.28
CA GLU A 54 14.29 -3.78 0.01
C GLU A 54 13.08 -4.47 0.65
N CYS A 55 11.93 -3.78 0.69
CA CYS A 55 10.70 -4.33 1.24
C CYS A 55 10.28 -5.60 0.49
N PHE A 56 10.30 -5.57 -0.83
CA PHE A 56 9.93 -6.73 -1.65
C PHE A 56 10.91 -7.88 -1.48
N SER A 57 12.21 -7.62 -1.38
CA SER A 57 13.22 -8.66 -1.10
C SER A 57 13.00 -9.32 0.27
N ASN A 58 12.47 -8.58 1.24
CA ASN A 58 12.14 -9.07 2.57
C ASN A 58 10.73 -9.67 2.67
N LYS A 59 10.04 -9.85 1.53
CA LYS A 59 8.67 -10.37 1.45
C LYS A 59 7.65 -9.53 2.25
N ASN A 60 7.84 -8.22 2.23
CA ASN A 60 6.92 -7.25 2.80
C ASN A 60 6.27 -6.45 1.67
N ALA A 61 4.96 -6.37 1.66
CA ALA A 61 4.19 -5.58 0.70
C ALA A 61 3.09 -4.80 1.40
N THR A 62 2.77 -3.61 0.88
CA THR A 62 1.62 -2.81 1.29
C THR A 62 0.66 -2.71 0.12
N PHE A 63 -0.45 -3.43 0.21
CA PHE A 63 -1.49 -3.41 -0.82
C PHE A 63 -2.40 -2.20 -0.63
N LEU A 64 -2.75 -1.59 -1.75
CA LEU A 64 -3.73 -0.51 -1.82
C LEU A 64 -5.04 -1.09 -2.34
N ILE A 65 -6.00 -1.31 -1.46
CA ILE A 65 -7.34 -1.81 -1.82
C ILE A 65 -8.29 -0.65 -2.14
N LEU A 66 -9.45 -0.94 -2.72
CA LEU A 66 -10.46 0.05 -3.12
C LEU A 66 -10.00 0.96 -4.28
N GLY A 67 -9.03 0.49 -5.07
CA GLY A 67 -8.47 1.22 -6.19
C GLY A 67 -7.38 2.22 -5.80
N ASN A 68 -6.99 3.07 -6.75
CA ASN A 68 -5.87 4.01 -6.61
C ASN A 68 -6.28 5.49 -6.73
N ILE A 69 -7.58 5.78 -6.62
CA ILE A 69 -8.10 7.15 -6.67
C ILE A 69 -8.73 7.51 -5.32
N CYS A 70 -8.27 8.62 -4.74
CA CYS A 70 -8.71 9.11 -3.44
C CYS A 70 -9.74 10.23 -3.59
N THR A 71 -10.76 10.23 -2.74
CA THR A 71 -11.74 11.34 -2.67
C THR A 71 -11.16 12.59 -1.99
N ARG A 72 -10.01 12.48 -1.31
CA ARG A 72 -9.36 13.56 -0.55
C ARG A 72 -8.05 13.98 -1.19
N ARG A 73 -7.60 15.20 -0.85
CA ARG A 73 -6.39 15.83 -1.37
C ARG A 73 -5.45 16.25 -0.24
N CYS A 74 -4.79 15.28 0.38
CA CYS A 74 -3.80 15.57 1.42
C CYS A 74 -2.49 16.06 0.79
N THR A 75 -1.92 17.15 1.34
CA THR A 75 -0.74 17.82 0.75
C THR A 75 0.53 16.98 0.75
N TYR A 76 0.63 16.00 1.63
CA TYR A 76 1.77 15.08 1.75
C TYR A 76 1.60 13.77 0.97
N CYS A 77 0.41 13.53 0.39
CA CYS A 77 0.08 12.24 -0.24
C CYS A 77 0.24 12.31 -1.76
N ASN A 78 0.81 11.25 -2.34
CA ASN A 78 1.01 11.15 -3.78
C ASN A 78 -0.07 10.32 -4.49
N VAL A 79 -1.08 9.85 -3.76
CA VAL A 79 -2.22 9.12 -4.36
C VAL A 79 -3.05 10.08 -5.21
N THR A 80 -3.42 9.63 -6.40
CA THR A 80 -4.22 10.44 -7.33
C THR A 80 -5.58 10.80 -6.73
N THR A 81 -5.94 12.08 -6.79
CA THR A 81 -7.25 12.57 -6.33
C THR A 81 -8.26 12.57 -7.48
N GLY A 82 -9.49 12.17 -7.21
CA GLY A 82 -10.55 12.18 -8.22
C GLY A 82 -11.80 11.43 -7.79
N MET A 83 -12.61 11.06 -8.77
CA MET A 83 -13.79 10.22 -8.56
C MET A 83 -13.37 8.74 -8.67
N PRO A 84 -13.45 7.97 -7.58
CA PRO A 84 -13.10 6.55 -7.58
C PRO A 84 -14.08 5.73 -8.42
N LYS A 85 -13.61 4.61 -8.92
CA LYS A 85 -14.47 3.60 -9.56
C LYS A 85 -15.27 2.83 -8.52
N LYS A 86 -16.27 2.07 -8.98
CA LYS A 86 -17.00 1.13 -8.13
C LYS A 86 -16.03 0.12 -7.51
N VAL A 87 -16.37 -0.36 -6.31
CA VAL A 87 -15.61 -1.39 -5.61
C VAL A 87 -15.55 -2.65 -6.47
N ASP A 88 -14.34 -3.18 -6.64
CA ASP A 88 -14.11 -4.46 -7.33
C ASP A 88 -14.10 -5.59 -6.30
N GLU A 89 -15.16 -6.37 -6.23
CA GLU A 89 -15.25 -7.51 -5.31
C GLU A 89 -14.20 -8.60 -5.61
N SER A 90 -13.68 -8.66 -6.84
CA SER A 90 -12.62 -9.60 -7.20
C SER A 90 -11.27 -9.27 -6.55
N GLU A 91 -11.11 -8.03 -6.06
CA GLU A 91 -9.91 -7.55 -5.40
C GLU A 91 -9.54 -8.39 -4.18
N ILE A 92 -10.53 -8.88 -3.43
CA ILE A 92 -10.34 -9.75 -2.26
C ILE A 92 -9.51 -10.97 -2.65
N LYS A 93 -9.95 -11.70 -3.69
CA LYS A 93 -9.25 -12.89 -4.18
C LYS A 93 -7.87 -12.56 -4.75
N LYS A 94 -7.75 -11.44 -5.46
CA LYS A 94 -6.49 -10.99 -6.04
C LYS A 94 -5.44 -10.73 -4.96
N VAL A 95 -5.82 -9.99 -3.89
CA VAL A 95 -4.92 -9.70 -2.77
C VAL A 95 -4.49 -10.99 -2.08
N THR A 96 -5.43 -11.85 -1.72
CA THR A 96 -5.13 -13.11 -1.04
C THR A 96 -4.26 -14.03 -1.89
N THR A 97 -4.56 -14.14 -3.20
CA THR A 97 -3.72 -14.92 -4.13
C THR A 97 -2.29 -14.37 -4.16
N SER A 98 -2.12 -13.04 -4.19
CA SER A 98 -0.79 -12.43 -4.17
C SER A 98 -0.05 -12.72 -2.87
N VAL A 99 -0.72 -12.63 -1.72
CA VAL A 99 -0.14 -12.98 -0.41
C VAL A 99 0.38 -14.41 -0.39
N LEU A 100 -0.43 -15.36 -0.88
CA LEU A 100 -0.08 -16.78 -0.93
C LEU A 100 1.07 -17.05 -1.91
N THR A 101 0.97 -16.54 -3.14
CA THR A 101 1.98 -16.77 -4.19
C THR A 101 3.34 -16.20 -3.81
N LEU A 102 3.36 -15.03 -3.17
CA LEU A 102 4.59 -14.40 -2.70
C LEU A 102 5.12 -15.00 -1.39
N GLY A 103 4.31 -15.81 -0.70
CA GLY A 103 4.64 -16.36 0.61
C GLY A 103 4.94 -15.25 1.62
N LEU A 104 4.09 -14.21 1.65
CA LEU A 104 4.29 -13.08 2.54
C LEU A 104 4.05 -13.51 3.99
N LYS A 105 4.97 -13.14 4.88
CA LYS A 105 4.83 -13.37 6.33
C LYS A 105 4.19 -12.19 7.05
N PHE A 106 4.26 -11.02 6.42
CA PHE A 106 3.69 -9.78 6.91
C PHE A 106 3.15 -8.97 5.74
N VAL A 107 1.90 -8.53 5.86
CA VAL A 107 1.23 -7.74 4.84
C VAL A 107 0.56 -6.53 5.47
N VAL A 108 0.73 -5.38 4.84
CA VAL A 108 0.00 -4.16 5.20
C VAL A 108 -1.10 -3.94 4.17
N ILE A 109 -2.32 -3.71 4.63
CA ILE A 109 -3.47 -3.36 3.82
C ILE A 109 -3.84 -1.90 4.11
N THR A 110 -3.92 -1.10 3.07
CA THR A 110 -4.36 0.29 3.17
C THR A 110 -5.30 0.64 2.02
N SER A 111 -5.93 1.78 2.07
CA SER A 111 -6.79 2.28 0.99
C SER A 111 -6.67 3.79 0.82
N PRO A 112 -7.03 4.34 -0.35
CA PRO A 112 -7.37 5.76 -0.45
C PRO A 112 -8.64 6.02 0.38
N ALA A 113 -8.87 7.29 0.76
CA ALA A 113 -10.15 7.66 1.35
C ALA A 113 -11.28 7.48 0.33
N ARG A 114 -12.35 6.84 0.75
CA ARG A 114 -13.53 6.52 -0.05
C ARG A 114 -14.78 7.17 0.58
N ASP A 115 -14.75 8.50 0.64
CA ASP A 115 -15.87 9.29 1.19
C ASP A 115 -17.17 9.19 0.37
N ASP A 116 -17.08 8.55 -0.79
CA ASP A 116 -18.20 8.16 -1.66
C ASP A 116 -18.94 6.91 -1.19
N LEU A 117 -18.32 6.10 -0.31
CA LEU A 117 -18.92 4.93 0.30
C LEU A 117 -19.48 5.26 1.69
N ILE A 118 -20.62 4.67 2.03
CA ILE A 118 -21.29 4.93 3.31
C ILE A 118 -20.43 4.49 4.50
N ASP A 119 -19.73 3.36 4.33
CA ASP A 119 -18.84 2.77 5.33
C ASP A 119 -17.37 3.18 5.17
N GLY A 120 -17.08 4.08 4.22
CA GLY A 120 -15.70 4.47 3.89
C GLY A 120 -14.82 3.32 3.39
N GLY A 121 -15.40 2.15 3.09
CA GLY A 121 -14.71 0.94 2.63
C GLY A 121 -14.37 -0.05 3.76
N ALA A 122 -14.91 0.12 4.95
CA ALA A 122 -14.67 -0.76 6.10
C ALA A 122 -15.00 -2.23 5.83
N GLU A 123 -16.08 -2.51 5.11
CA GLU A 123 -16.47 -3.87 4.73
C GLU A 123 -15.42 -4.55 3.83
N GLN A 124 -14.77 -3.80 2.95
CA GLN A 124 -13.71 -4.33 2.10
C GLN A 124 -12.47 -4.69 2.92
N PHE A 125 -12.06 -3.85 3.87
CA PHE A 125 -11.00 -4.17 4.81
C PHE A 125 -11.30 -5.46 5.58
N TYR A 126 -12.51 -5.57 6.11
CA TYR A 126 -12.95 -6.76 6.82
C TYR A 126 -12.82 -8.03 5.96
N LYS A 127 -13.41 -8.01 4.75
CA LYS A 127 -13.42 -9.17 3.84
C LYS A 127 -12.02 -9.58 3.41
N VAL A 128 -11.17 -8.62 3.02
CA VAL A 128 -9.78 -8.91 2.58
C VAL A 128 -8.98 -9.52 3.73
N THR A 129 -9.08 -8.94 4.93
CA THR A 129 -8.36 -9.42 6.10
C THR A 129 -8.80 -10.82 6.50
N LYS A 130 -10.10 -11.07 6.55
CA LYS A 130 -10.65 -12.41 6.85
C LYS A 130 -10.17 -13.46 5.84
N ASP A 131 -10.26 -13.16 4.55
CA ASP A 131 -9.85 -14.10 3.50
C ASP A 131 -8.34 -14.42 3.57
N ILE A 132 -7.50 -13.44 3.93
CA ILE A 132 -6.07 -13.67 4.16
C ILE A 132 -5.84 -14.57 5.37
N ILE A 133 -6.45 -14.27 6.52
CA ILE A 133 -6.27 -15.02 7.77
C ILE A 133 -6.73 -16.47 7.60
N GLU A 134 -7.85 -16.69 6.93
CA GLU A 134 -8.40 -18.03 6.67
C GLU A 134 -7.49 -18.87 5.77
N LYS A 135 -6.88 -18.27 4.74
CA LYS A 135 -6.07 -19.00 3.75
C LYS A 135 -4.58 -19.02 4.06
N SER A 136 -4.11 -18.09 4.88
CA SER A 136 -2.72 -17.96 5.30
C SER A 136 -2.61 -17.58 6.78
N PRO A 137 -2.92 -18.49 7.70
CA PRO A 137 -2.99 -18.20 9.14
C PRO A 137 -1.64 -17.76 9.75
N ASP A 138 -0.54 -18.08 9.10
CA ASP A 138 0.80 -17.68 9.52
C ASP A 138 1.17 -16.25 9.07
N THR A 139 0.38 -15.63 8.18
CA THR A 139 0.60 -14.27 7.72
C THR A 139 0.02 -13.28 8.72
N LYS A 140 0.86 -12.39 9.23
CA LYS A 140 0.40 -11.26 10.06
C LYS A 140 -0.14 -10.15 9.16
N VAL A 141 -1.32 -9.65 9.52
CA VAL A 141 -1.99 -8.58 8.77
C VAL A 141 -2.02 -7.31 9.61
N GLU A 142 -1.46 -6.24 9.07
CA GLU A 142 -1.62 -4.88 9.57
C GLU A 142 -2.59 -4.13 8.66
N ILE A 143 -3.46 -3.33 9.26
CA ILE A 143 -4.41 -2.49 8.52
C ILE A 143 -4.11 -1.02 8.84
N LEU A 144 -3.86 -0.23 7.80
CA LEU A 144 -3.75 1.21 7.90
C LEU A 144 -5.01 1.85 7.31
N ILE A 145 -5.95 2.18 8.19
CA ILE A 145 -7.29 2.64 7.83
C ILE A 145 -7.38 4.16 7.66
N PRO A 146 -8.33 4.67 6.85
CA PRO A 146 -8.74 6.07 6.89
C PRO A 146 -9.56 6.34 8.17
N ASP A 147 -9.87 7.60 8.42
CA ASP A 147 -10.65 8.04 9.59
C ASP A 147 -12.15 7.70 9.53
N PHE A 148 -12.63 7.11 8.44
CA PHE A 148 -14.04 6.80 8.18
C PHE A 148 -15.02 7.94 8.50
N LYS A 149 -14.55 9.20 8.49
CA LYS A 149 -15.31 10.40 8.93
C LYS A 149 -15.88 10.26 10.35
N GLY A 150 -15.21 9.53 11.21
CA GLY A 150 -15.66 9.29 12.59
C GLY A 150 -16.83 8.31 12.70
N ASN A 151 -17.03 7.43 11.71
CA ASN A 151 -18.08 6.40 11.77
C ASN A 151 -17.64 5.23 12.65
N ASP A 152 -18.19 5.13 13.86
CA ASP A 152 -17.87 4.08 14.83
C ASP A 152 -18.23 2.68 14.36
N GLU A 153 -19.31 2.51 13.58
CA GLU A 153 -19.71 1.20 13.05
C GLU A 153 -18.68 0.70 12.03
N SER A 154 -18.14 1.59 11.18
CA SER A 154 -17.07 1.26 10.27
C SER A 154 -15.80 0.84 11.02
N LEU A 155 -15.44 1.54 12.10
CA LEU A 155 -14.30 1.19 12.93
C LEU A 155 -14.49 -0.17 13.61
N LYS A 156 -15.65 -0.42 14.21
CA LYS A 156 -16.00 -1.73 14.79
C LYS A 156 -15.88 -2.84 13.77
N ARG A 157 -16.40 -2.63 12.56
CA ARG A 157 -16.36 -3.61 11.48
C ARG A 157 -14.90 -4.00 11.13
N VAL A 158 -14.01 -3.03 11.10
CA VAL A 158 -12.58 -3.28 10.83
C VAL A 158 -11.94 -4.03 12.01
N ILE A 159 -12.22 -3.67 13.25
CA ILE A 159 -11.71 -4.37 14.45
C ILE A 159 -12.12 -5.85 14.44
N GLU A 160 -13.34 -6.17 14.03
CA GLU A 160 -13.86 -7.54 13.92
C GLU A 160 -13.14 -8.38 12.85
N SER A 161 -12.35 -7.77 11.98
CA SER A 161 -11.60 -8.48 10.95
C SER A 161 -10.56 -9.45 11.52
N GLY A 162 -10.08 -9.21 12.73
CA GLY A 162 -9.04 -10.01 13.39
C GLY A 162 -7.62 -9.68 12.91
N ALA A 163 -7.41 -8.48 12.35
CA ALA A 163 -6.08 -8.01 12.00
C ALA A 163 -5.15 -8.03 13.22
N THR A 164 -3.86 -8.25 12.98
CA THR A 164 -2.84 -8.30 14.04
C THR A 164 -2.57 -6.90 14.58
N ILE A 165 -2.64 -5.89 13.71
CA ILE A 165 -2.37 -4.48 14.01
C ILE A 165 -3.40 -3.63 13.24
N ILE A 166 -3.92 -2.59 13.89
CA ILE A 166 -4.80 -1.59 13.30
C ILE A 166 -4.27 -0.20 13.65
#